data_956edd0eaef51e09ee2f9107a332ad90
#
_entry.id   956edd0eaef51e09ee2f9107a332ad90
#
_cell.length_a   1.000
_cell.length_b   1.000
_cell.length_c   1.000
_cell.angle_alpha   90.00
_cell.angle_beta   90.00
_cell.angle_gamma   90.00
#
_symmetry.space_group_name_H-M   'P 1'
#
loop_
_entity.id
_entity.type
_entity.pdbx_description
1 polymer ?
#
loop_
_entity_poly.entity_id
_entity_poly.type
_entity_poly.pdbx_seq_one_letter_code
_entity_poly.pdbx_strand_id
1 'polypeptide(L)'
;MLQLSNVSKLFNPGSADEKIALIGINLTLKPGDFVTVIGSNGAGKSTLMNIISGVMTPDAGEVAISGETIHHLPEYDRSRWIGRVFQDPMAGTAPRMTIEENLAMAYTRGKKRGLSFGTNARRRALFLEQLQRLGIGLEDRLRAKVGLLSGGERQALSLLMATFTQPQILLLDEHTAALDPARAELITRLTEEIVREMKLTTLMVTHNMEQAIRLGNRLIMMDKGRIILDVSEERKKDLTVEQLLGEFENISGSKLSDDRVVLG
;
A
#
# COMPACT_ATOMS: atom_id res chain seq x y z
N MET A 1 6.99 4.62 13.36
CA MET A 1 7.49 5.72 12.50
C MET A 1 8.29 5.10 11.37
N LEU A 2 7.99 5.43 10.12
CA LEU A 2 8.80 5.09 8.94
C LEU A 2 9.67 6.30 8.58
N GLN A 3 10.93 6.06 8.27
CA GLN A 3 11.87 7.10 7.86
C GLN A 3 12.70 6.63 6.68
N LEU A 4 12.72 7.45 5.63
CA LEU A 4 13.63 7.35 4.49
C LEU A 4 14.58 8.54 4.52
N SER A 5 15.88 8.29 4.42
CA SER A 5 16.93 9.31 4.47
C SER A 5 17.80 9.21 3.23
N ASN A 6 17.70 10.21 2.34
CA ASN A 6 18.46 10.33 1.10
C ASN A 6 18.42 9.09 0.20
N VAL A 7 17.27 8.44 0.09
CA VAL A 7 17.09 7.19 -0.65
C VAL A 7 17.14 7.44 -2.16
N SER A 8 18.04 6.72 -2.86
CA SER A 8 18.19 6.80 -4.31
C SER A 8 18.18 5.41 -4.94
N LYS A 9 17.70 5.33 -6.18
CA LYS A 9 17.66 4.08 -6.97
C LYS A 9 17.90 4.35 -8.44
N LEU A 10 18.88 3.62 -9.00
CA LEU A 10 19.25 3.63 -10.40
C LEU A 10 19.03 2.22 -10.98
N PHE A 11 18.38 2.12 -12.12
CA PHE A 11 18.27 0.89 -12.88
C PHE A 11 19.27 0.87 -14.03
N ASN A 12 19.85 -0.29 -14.30
CA ASN A 12 20.75 -0.56 -15.44
C ASN A 12 21.89 0.45 -15.56
N PRO A 13 22.69 0.69 -14.49
CA PRO A 13 23.77 1.69 -14.51
C PRO A 13 24.76 1.44 -15.66
N GLY A 14 25.10 2.50 -16.39
CA GLY A 14 26.06 2.45 -17.49
C GLY A 14 25.56 1.80 -18.78
N SER A 15 24.28 1.47 -18.89
CA SER A 15 23.67 0.94 -20.10
C SER A 15 22.85 2.01 -20.85
N ALA A 16 22.45 1.69 -22.12
CA ALA A 16 21.57 2.56 -22.90
C ALA A 16 20.17 2.71 -22.24
N ASP A 17 19.77 1.75 -21.40
CA ASP A 17 18.50 1.73 -20.66
C ASP A 17 18.66 2.19 -19.21
N GLU A 18 19.70 2.98 -18.92
CA GLU A 18 19.89 3.56 -17.59
C GLU A 18 18.71 4.46 -17.23
N LYS A 19 18.11 4.21 -16.06
CA LYS A 19 16.97 4.97 -15.58
C LYS A 19 17.11 5.28 -14.10
N ILE A 20 17.16 6.57 -13.77
CA ILE A 20 17.08 7.03 -12.39
C ILE A 20 15.62 6.96 -11.95
N ALA A 21 15.33 6.14 -10.95
CA ALA A 21 13.97 5.91 -10.47
C ALA A 21 13.67 6.70 -9.19
N LEU A 22 14.66 6.89 -8.31
CA LEU A 22 14.53 7.74 -7.11
C LEU A 22 15.81 8.56 -6.92
N ILE A 23 15.64 9.80 -6.49
CA ILE A 23 16.73 10.76 -6.29
C ILE A 23 16.58 11.40 -4.91
N GLY A 24 17.40 10.96 -3.96
CA GLY A 24 17.55 11.59 -2.66
C GLY A 24 16.23 11.74 -1.89
N ILE A 25 15.38 10.70 -1.89
CA ILE A 25 14.08 10.74 -1.21
C ILE A 25 14.29 10.85 0.29
N ASN A 26 13.72 11.91 0.87
CA ASN A 26 13.58 12.11 2.31
C ASN A 26 12.09 12.10 2.64
N LEU A 27 11.64 11.14 3.44
CA LEU A 27 10.24 10.98 3.80
C LEU A 27 10.13 10.41 5.22
N THR A 28 9.33 11.06 6.05
CA THR A 28 9.02 10.58 7.39
C THR A 28 7.51 10.44 7.56
N LEU A 29 7.05 9.26 7.96
CA LEU A 29 5.67 9.03 8.40
C LEU A 29 5.67 8.86 9.92
N LYS A 30 4.88 9.69 10.60
CA LYS A 30 4.64 9.57 12.04
C LYS A 30 3.65 8.42 12.30
N PRO A 31 3.63 7.83 13.52
CA PRO A 31 2.59 6.88 13.88
C PRO A 31 1.19 7.44 13.65
N GLY A 32 0.36 6.70 12.92
CA GLY A 32 -1.00 7.09 12.58
C GLY A 32 -1.15 8.01 11.36
N ASP A 33 -0.05 8.43 10.72
CA ASP A 33 -0.14 9.16 9.44
C ASP A 33 -0.79 8.25 8.37
N PHE A 34 -1.72 8.82 7.64
CA PHE A 34 -2.23 8.25 6.40
C PHE A 34 -1.84 9.17 5.25
N VAL A 35 -0.77 8.81 4.56
CA VAL A 35 -0.17 9.59 3.48
C VAL A 35 -0.59 9.04 2.13
N THR A 36 -1.19 9.88 1.30
CA THR A 36 -1.47 9.56 -0.11
C THR A 36 -0.34 10.03 -1.01
N VAL A 37 0.01 9.21 -2.00
CA VAL A 37 1.09 9.44 -2.97
C VAL A 37 0.51 9.46 -4.36
N ILE A 38 0.69 10.57 -5.07
CA ILE A 38 0.31 10.73 -6.47
C ILE A 38 1.52 11.10 -7.32
N GLY A 39 1.37 11.09 -8.61
CA GLY A 39 2.41 11.50 -9.57
C GLY A 39 2.27 10.78 -10.90
N SER A 40 2.97 11.27 -11.92
CA SER A 40 2.96 10.74 -13.28
C SER A 40 3.42 9.27 -13.36
N ASN A 41 3.13 8.61 -14.48
CA ASN A 41 3.69 7.30 -14.78
C ASN A 41 5.22 7.41 -14.87
N GLY A 42 5.91 6.50 -14.18
CA GLY A 42 7.37 6.57 -14.08
C GLY A 42 7.93 7.56 -13.05
N ALA A 43 7.10 8.24 -12.26
CA ALA A 43 7.54 9.16 -11.19
C ALA A 43 8.32 8.48 -10.05
N GLY A 44 8.35 7.14 -9.99
CA GLY A 44 9.08 6.40 -8.95
C GLY A 44 8.19 5.83 -7.83
N LYS A 45 6.87 5.99 -7.88
CA LYS A 45 5.94 5.54 -6.83
C LYS A 45 6.07 4.06 -6.48
N SER A 46 6.00 3.18 -7.47
CA SER A 46 6.14 1.72 -7.25
C SER A 46 7.55 1.33 -6.81
N THR A 47 8.58 2.05 -7.28
CA THR A 47 9.96 1.86 -6.80
C THR A 47 10.07 2.22 -5.32
N LEU A 48 9.45 3.34 -4.90
CA LEU A 48 9.41 3.74 -3.48
C LEU A 48 8.74 2.65 -2.63
N MET A 49 7.57 2.14 -3.06
CA MET A 49 6.87 1.05 -2.38
C MET A 49 7.72 -0.22 -2.28
N ASN A 50 8.40 -0.60 -3.36
CA ASN A 50 9.25 -1.78 -3.42
C ASN A 50 10.51 -1.65 -2.53
N ILE A 51 11.07 -0.45 -2.40
CA ILE A 51 12.19 -0.20 -1.49
C ILE A 51 11.73 -0.27 -0.04
N ILE A 52 10.59 0.32 0.31
CA ILE A 52 10.07 0.24 1.67
C ILE A 52 9.75 -1.21 2.04
N SER A 53 9.07 -1.95 1.16
CA SER A 53 8.68 -3.34 1.42
C SER A 53 9.86 -4.34 1.42
N GLY A 54 11.00 -3.99 0.81
CA GLY A 54 12.18 -4.85 0.73
C GLY A 54 12.25 -5.75 -0.50
N VAL A 55 11.34 -5.56 -1.46
CA VAL A 55 11.43 -6.18 -2.79
C VAL A 55 12.65 -5.67 -3.55
N MET A 56 13.04 -4.42 -3.28
CA MET A 56 14.24 -3.79 -3.83
C MET A 56 15.09 -3.16 -2.73
N THR A 57 16.41 -3.18 -2.91
CA THR A 57 17.35 -2.42 -2.09
C THR A 57 17.64 -1.07 -2.72
N PRO A 58 17.75 0.02 -1.96
CA PRO A 58 18.23 1.29 -2.46
C PRO A 58 19.72 1.19 -2.82
N ASP A 59 20.18 2.04 -3.74
CA ASP A 59 21.61 2.14 -4.09
C ASP A 59 22.34 3.15 -3.18
N ALA A 60 21.58 4.09 -2.59
CA ALA A 60 22.07 5.00 -1.56
C ALA A 60 20.95 5.35 -0.58
N GLY A 61 21.34 5.81 0.60
CA GLY A 61 20.42 6.20 1.66
C GLY A 61 19.94 5.04 2.51
N GLU A 62 19.03 5.33 3.43
CA GLU A 62 18.58 4.40 4.45
C GLU A 62 17.06 4.38 4.59
N VAL A 63 16.53 3.20 4.96
CA VAL A 63 15.13 3.01 5.37
C VAL A 63 15.11 2.47 6.79
N ALA A 64 14.37 3.13 7.68
CA ALA A 64 14.22 2.73 9.06
C ALA A 64 12.75 2.68 9.49
N ILE A 65 12.39 1.73 10.34
CA ILE A 65 11.09 1.63 11.02
C ILE A 65 11.32 1.63 12.52
N SER A 66 10.68 2.57 13.21
CA SER A 66 10.80 2.74 14.67
C SER A 66 12.25 2.83 15.19
N GLY A 67 13.14 3.45 14.39
CA GLY A 67 14.56 3.60 14.69
C GLY A 67 15.43 2.41 14.31
N GLU A 68 14.85 1.30 13.86
CA GLU A 68 15.60 0.15 13.37
C GLU A 68 15.82 0.28 11.86
N THR A 69 17.08 0.26 11.42
CA THR A 69 17.46 0.30 10.00
C THR A 69 17.14 -1.03 9.33
N ILE A 70 16.35 -1.00 8.27
CA ILE A 70 15.80 -2.20 7.63
C ILE A 70 16.16 -2.36 6.16
N HIS A 71 16.85 -1.39 5.52
CA HIS A 71 17.09 -1.43 4.07
C HIS A 71 17.94 -2.64 3.62
N HIS A 72 18.71 -3.26 4.52
CA HIS A 72 19.50 -4.48 4.28
C HIS A 72 18.68 -5.78 4.47
N LEU A 73 17.48 -5.71 5.09
CA LEU A 73 16.66 -6.87 5.35
C LEU A 73 15.82 -7.24 4.11
N PRO A 74 15.67 -8.53 3.81
CA PRO A 74 14.80 -8.99 2.73
C PRO A 74 13.31 -8.80 3.09
N GLU A 75 12.44 -8.85 2.08
CA GLU A 75 11.00 -8.63 2.21
C GLU A 75 10.35 -9.50 3.30
N TYR A 76 10.72 -10.81 3.37
CA TYR A 76 10.10 -11.72 4.34
C TYR A 76 10.41 -11.33 5.79
N ASP A 77 11.57 -10.75 6.09
CA ASP A 77 11.92 -10.26 7.42
C ASP A 77 11.18 -8.96 7.74
N ARG A 78 11.00 -8.06 6.74
CA ARG A 78 10.23 -6.82 6.91
C ARG A 78 8.73 -7.06 7.08
N SER A 79 8.23 -8.22 6.66
CA SER A 79 6.81 -8.59 6.75
C SER A 79 6.23 -8.59 8.18
N ARG A 80 7.08 -8.59 9.20
CA ARG A 80 6.67 -8.43 10.61
C ARG A 80 6.19 -7.01 10.95
N TRP A 81 6.67 -6.00 10.21
CA TRP A 81 6.32 -4.59 10.42
C TRP A 81 5.42 -4.04 9.33
N ILE A 82 5.49 -4.63 8.13
CA ILE A 82 4.87 -4.09 6.92
C ILE A 82 3.79 -5.04 6.41
N GLY A 83 2.56 -4.52 6.30
CA GLY A 83 1.50 -5.12 5.49
C GLY A 83 1.49 -4.47 4.12
N ARG A 84 1.25 -5.24 3.05
CA ARG A 84 1.13 -4.70 1.69
C ARG A 84 -0.11 -5.25 1.00
N VAL A 85 -0.85 -4.35 0.36
CA VAL A 85 -1.94 -4.67 -0.57
C VAL A 85 -1.49 -4.25 -1.96
N PHE A 86 -1.57 -5.17 -2.91
CA PHE A 86 -1.10 -4.98 -4.28
C PHE A 86 -2.23 -4.46 -5.18
N GLN A 87 -1.86 -3.86 -6.30
CA GLN A 87 -2.79 -3.46 -7.35
C GLN A 87 -3.54 -4.66 -7.93
N ASP A 88 -2.82 -5.76 -8.21
CA ASP A 88 -3.42 -7.05 -8.57
C ASP A 88 -3.73 -7.84 -7.30
N PRO A 89 -5.04 -8.10 -7.00
CA PRO A 89 -5.43 -8.89 -5.83
C PRO A 89 -4.88 -10.34 -5.85
N MET A 90 -4.49 -10.84 -7.03
CA MET A 90 -3.88 -12.16 -7.16
C MET A 90 -2.47 -12.21 -6.55
N ALA A 91 -1.72 -11.12 -6.62
CA ALA A 91 -0.36 -11.04 -6.10
C ALA A 91 -0.30 -11.17 -4.57
N GLY A 92 -1.36 -10.73 -3.86
CA GLY A 92 -1.45 -10.79 -2.39
C GLY A 92 -2.05 -12.08 -1.83
N THR A 93 -2.46 -13.03 -2.69
CA THR A 93 -3.21 -14.23 -2.27
C THR A 93 -2.68 -15.50 -2.93
N ALA A 94 -3.04 -16.66 -2.36
CA ALA A 94 -2.80 -17.98 -2.96
C ALA A 94 -4.12 -18.51 -3.58
N PRO A 95 -4.37 -18.34 -4.90
CA PRO A 95 -5.68 -18.57 -5.51
C PRO A 95 -6.14 -20.03 -5.45
N ARG A 96 -5.20 -20.98 -5.41
CA ARG A 96 -5.48 -22.43 -5.33
C ARG A 96 -5.85 -22.89 -3.92
N MET A 97 -5.55 -22.08 -2.91
CA MET A 97 -5.85 -22.34 -1.51
C MET A 97 -7.21 -21.74 -1.13
N THR A 98 -7.80 -22.26 -0.06
CA THR A 98 -9.05 -21.76 0.51
C THR A 98 -8.86 -20.42 1.23
N ILE A 99 -9.96 -19.73 1.54
CA ILE A 99 -9.95 -18.52 2.36
C ILE A 99 -9.30 -18.81 3.72
N GLU A 100 -9.69 -19.91 4.38
CA GLU A 100 -9.14 -20.34 5.67
C GLU A 100 -7.62 -20.53 5.62
N GLU A 101 -7.09 -21.17 4.56
CA GLU A 101 -5.66 -21.40 4.39
C GLU A 101 -4.89 -20.10 4.12
N ASN A 102 -5.44 -19.20 3.31
CA ASN A 102 -4.87 -17.87 3.09
C ASN A 102 -4.79 -17.06 4.39
N LEU A 103 -5.86 -17.04 5.18
CA LEU A 103 -5.88 -16.37 6.49
C LEU A 103 -4.91 -17.03 7.48
N ALA A 104 -4.76 -18.36 7.46
CA ALA A 104 -3.79 -19.06 8.30
C ALA A 104 -2.34 -18.66 7.96
N MET A 105 -2.01 -18.48 6.68
CA MET A 105 -0.70 -17.96 6.26
C MET A 105 -0.48 -16.52 6.76
N ALA A 106 -1.47 -15.65 6.57
CA ALA A 106 -1.39 -14.25 7.04
C ALA A 106 -1.23 -14.19 8.58
N TYR A 107 -1.99 -14.99 9.31
CA TYR A 107 -1.94 -15.05 10.78
C TYR A 107 -0.58 -15.47 11.34
N THR A 108 0.17 -16.29 10.60
CA THR A 108 1.50 -16.77 11.02
C THR A 108 2.65 -15.89 10.57
N ARG A 109 2.36 -14.79 9.87
CA ARG A 109 3.37 -13.82 9.41
C ARG A 109 4.16 -13.27 10.59
N GLY A 110 5.50 -13.24 10.46
CA GLY A 110 6.39 -12.72 11.49
C GLY A 110 6.49 -13.57 12.78
N LYS A 111 5.78 -14.69 12.87
CA LYS A 111 5.81 -15.59 14.02
C LYS A 111 6.78 -16.75 13.79
N LYS A 112 7.45 -17.21 14.85
CA LYS A 112 8.22 -18.45 14.79
C LYS A 112 7.29 -19.62 14.48
N ARG A 113 7.62 -20.40 13.46
CA ARG A 113 6.84 -21.57 13.05
C ARG A 113 7.24 -22.77 13.90
N GLY A 114 6.25 -23.37 14.58
CA GLY A 114 6.39 -24.64 15.28
C GLY A 114 5.63 -25.75 14.52
N LEU A 115 5.69 -26.98 15.02
CA LEU A 115 4.91 -28.13 14.55
C LEU A 115 3.44 -28.00 15.02
N SER A 116 2.71 -27.02 14.47
CA SER A 116 1.28 -26.87 14.79
C SER A 116 0.48 -26.80 13.48
N PHE A 117 -0.74 -27.37 13.50
CA PHE A 117 -1.65 -27.22 12.37
C PHE A 117 -1.93 -25.75 12.09
N GLY A 118 -1.92 -25.38 10.81
CA GLY A 118 -2.22 -24.00 10.35
C GLY A 118 -3.62 -23.55 10.76
N THR A 119 -4.56 -24.50 10.80
CA THR A 119 -5.96 -24.27 11.14
C THR A 119 -6.37 -25.15 12.32
N ASN A 120 -7.16 -24.60 13.25
CA ASN A 120 -7.82 -25.28 14.34
C ASN A 120 -9.10 -24.52 14.73
N ALA A 121 -9.94 -25.08 15.58
CA ALA A 121 -11.23 -24.49 15.96
C ALA A 121 -11.11 -23.03 16.48
N ARG A 122 -10.08 -22.73 17.31
CA ARG A 122 -9.85 -21.39 17.84
C ARG A 122 -9.47 -20.39 16.73
N ARG A 123 -8.56 -20.77 15.83
CA ARG A 123 -8.16 -19.92 14.70
C ARG A 123 -9.33 -19.72 13.73
N ARG A 124 -10.10 -20.77 13.49
CA ARG A 124 -11.30 -20.67 12.62
C ARG A 124 -12.31 -19.68 13.18
N ALA A 125 -12.60 -19.72 14.48
CA ALA A 125 -13.49 -18.75 15.13
C ALA A 125 -12.98 -17.31 14.95
N LEU A 126 -11.67 -17.07 15.15
CA LEU A 126 -11.03 -15.79 14.91
C LEU A 126 -11.16 -15.35 13.44
N PHE A 127 -10.96 -16.26 12.47
CA PHE A 127 -11.07 -15.93 11.05
C PHE A 127 -12.50 -15.57 10.68
N LEU A 128 -13.50 -16.28 11.22
CA LEU A 128 -14.91 -15.97 11.03
C LEU A 128 -15.24 -14.56 11.54
N GLU A 129 -14.83 -14.23 12.77
CA GLU A 129 -15.03 -12.92 13.36
C GLU A 129 -14.42 -11.79 12.48
N GLN A 130 -13.21 -11.98 12.00
CA GLN A 130 -12.54 -10.98 11.17
C GLN A 130 -13.20 -10.85 9.78
N LEU A 131 -13.68 -11.93 9.20
CA LEU A 131 -14.41 -11.90 7.92
C LEU A 131 -15.78 -11.23 8.06
N GLN A 132 -16.51 -11.48 9.16
CA GLN A 132 -17.79 -10.84 9.45
C GLN A 132 -17.67 -9.31 9.50
N ARG A 133 -16.54 -8.78 9.98
CA ARG A 133 -16.27 -7.33 10.02
C ARG A 133 -16.20 -6.72 8.62
N LEU A 134 -15.86 -7.49 7.59
CA LEU A 134 -15.87 -6.99 6.21
C LEU A 134 -17.29 -6.79 5.66
N GLY A 135 -18.32 -7.49 6.19
CA GLY A 135 -19.70 -7.34 5.80
C GLY A 135 -20.02 -7.75 4.35
N ILE A 136 -19.25 -8.68 3.77
CA ILE A 136 -19.38 -9.10 2.36
C ILE A 136 -19.67 -10.59 2.17
N GLY A 137 -20.02 -11.32 3.25
CA GLY A 137 -20.45 -12.71 3.21
C GLY A 137 -19.32 -13.75 3.00
N LEU A 138 -18.06 -13.38 3.23
CA LEU A 138 -16.94 -14.31 3.10
C LEU A 138 -16.85 -15.30 4.27
N GLU A 139 -17.42 -14.98 5.41
CA GLU A 139 -17.51 -15.84 6.60
C GLU A 139 -18.22 -17.16 6.31
N ASP A 140 -19.21 -17.17 5.41
CA ASP A 140 -19.94 -18.38 5.02
C ASP A 140 -19.17 -19.24 4.01
N ARG A 141 -18.07 -18.74 3.48
CA ARG A 141 -17.31 -19.32 2.37
C ARG A 141 -15.88 -19.71 2.70
N LEU A 142 -15.55 -19.96 3.98
CA LEU A 142 -14.17 -20.26 4.45
C LEU A 142 -13.45 -21.33 3.65
N ARG A 143 -14.19 -22.34 3.16
CA ARG A 143 -13.63 -23.46 2.36
C ARG A 143 -13.59 -23.18 0.86
N ALA A 144 -14.13 -22.07 0.39
CA ALA A 144 -14.04 -21.69 -1.01
C ALA A 144 -12.59 -21.33 -1.37
N LYS A 145 -12.16 -21.75 -2.57
CA LYS A 145 -10.86 -21.34 -3.12
C LYS A 145 -10.87 -19.87 -3.45
N VAL A 146 -9.80 -19.16 -3.09
CA VAL A 146 -9.68 -17.70 -3.31
C VAL A 146 -9.75 -17.35 -4.80
N GLY A 147 -9.30 -18.24 -5.69
CA GLY A 147 -9.44 -18.05 -7.15
C GLY A 147 -10.88 -17.93 -7.66
N LEU A 148 -11.87 -18.39 -6.88
CA LEU A 148 -13.31 -18.30 -7.21
C LEU A 148 -13.97 -17.00 -6.71
N LEU A 149 -13.25 -16.18 -5.99
CA LEU A 149 -13.74 -14.90 -5.49
C LEU A 149 -13.77 -13.85 -6.62
N SER A 150 -14.72 -12.93 -6.55
CA SER A 150 -14.71 -11.73 -7.39
C SER A 150 -13.49 -10.84 -7.08
N GLY A 151 -13.16 -9.90 -7.96
CA GLY A 151 -12.05 -8.96 -7.75
C GLY A 151 -12.19 -8.20 -6.42
N GLY A 152 -13.37 -7.65 -6.12
CA GLY A 152 -13.61 -6.92 -4.87
C GLY A 152 -13.54 -7.80 -3.63
N GLU A 153 -14.14 -9.01 -3.64
CA GLU A 153 -14.04 -9.96 -2.53
C GLU A 153 -12.58 -10.35 -2.25
N ARG A 154 -11.80 -10.57 -3.30
CA ARG A 154 -10.38 -10.91 -3.18
C ARG A 154 -9.57 -9.74 -2.66
N GLN A 155 -9.88 -8.51 -3.08
CA GLN A 155 -9.22 -7.32 -2.59
C GLN A 155 -9.52 -7.07 -1.11
N ALA A 156 -10.77 -7.24 -0.68
CA ALA A 156 -11.15 -7.16 0.74
C ALA A 156 -10.42 -8.22 1.58
N LEU A 157 -10.32 -9.46 1.07
CA LEU A 157 -9.54 -10.51 1.70
C LEU A 157 -8.06 -10.15 1.79
N SER A 158 -7.46 -9.59 0.72
CA SER A 158 -6.07 -9.15 0.68
C SER A 158 -5.81 -8.04 1.71
N LEU A 159 -6.72 -7.07 1.83
CA LEU A 159 -6.65 -6.01 2.84
C LEU A 159 -6.70 -6.59 4.26
N LEU A 160 -7.65 -7.50 4.54
CA LEU A 160 -7.73 -8.20 5.82
C LEU A 160 -6.42 -8.96 6.12
N MET A 161 -5.89 -9.71 5.15
CA MET A 161 -4.64 -10.46 5.29
C MET A 161 -3.45 -9.55 5.56
N ALA A 162 -3.38 -8.39 4.92
CA ALA A 162 -2.30 -7.42 5.11
C ALA A 162 -2.32 -6.80 6.51
N THR A 163 -3.51 -6.61 7.09
CA THR A 163 -3.71 -5.96 8.40
C THR A 163 -3.85 -6.95 9.56
N PHE A 164 -3.98 -8.24 9.29
CA PHE A 164 -4.30 -9.28 10.28
C PHE A 164 -3.32 -9.34 11.46
N THR A 165 -2.04 -9.07 11.22
CA THR A 165 -0.99 -9.07 12.26
C THR A 165 -0.71 -7.70 12.85
N GLN A 166 -1.58 -6.72 12.58
CA GLN A 166 -1.44 -5.33 13.02
C GLN A 166 -0.05 -4.76 12.68
N PRO A 167 0.27 -4.62 11.39
CA PRO A 167 1.57 -4.11 10.98
C PRO A 167 1.76 -2.66 11.45
N GLN A 168 3.01 -2.24 11.61
CA GLN A 168 3.32 -0.85 11.93
C GLN A 168 3.11 0.07 10.72
N ILE A 169 3.32 -0.47 9.52
CA ILE A 169 3.16 0.24 8.24
C ILE A 169 2.27 -0.57 7.31
N LEU A 170 1.26 0.07 6.75
CA LEU A 170 0.42 -0.48 5.70
C LEU A 170 0.76 0.22 4.38
N LEU A 171 1.14 -0.57 3.38
CA LEU A 171 1.40 -0.11 2.02
C LEU A 171 0.23 -0.51 1.12
N LEU A 172 -0.39 0.47 0.46
CA LEU A 172 -1.52 0.31 -0.44
C LEU A 172 -1.09 0.77 -1.84
N ASP A 173 -0.93 -0.17 -2.78
CA ASP A 173 -0.42 0.10 -4.11
C ASP A 173 -1.56 0.04 -5.13
N GLU A 174 -2.18 1.20 -5.45
CA GLU A 174 -3.30 1.34 -6.39
C GLU A 174 -4.39 0.27 -6.22
N HIS A 175 -4.68 -0.09 -4.98
CA HIS A 175 -5.42 -1.29 -4.60
C HIS A 175 -6.92 -1.29 -4.99
N THR A 176 -7.42 -0.22 -5.58
CA THR A 176 -8.79 -0.11 -6.10
C THR A 176 -8.86 0.06 -7.63
N ALA A 177 -7.71 0.22 -8.29
CA ALA A 177 -7.65 0.58 -9.72
C ALA A 177 -8.22 -0.49 -10.68
N ALA A 178 -8.15 -1.76 -10.29
CA ALA A 178 -8.63 -2.88 -11.11
C ALA A 178 -10.12 -3.24 -10.84
N LEU A 179 -10.83 -2.44 -10.03
CA LEU A 179 -12.21 -2.71 -9.61
C LEU A 179 -13.20 -1.80 -10.35
N ASP A 180 -14.43 -2.27 -10.47
CA ASP A 180 -15.54 -1.41 -10.88
C ASP A 180 -15.82 -0.34 -9.80
N PRO A 181 -16.47 0.80 -10.18
CA PRO A 181 -16.62 1.94 -9.28
C PRO A 181 -17.31 1.61 -7.94
N ALA A 182 -18.34 0.76 -7.96
CA ALA A 182 -19.07 0.40 -6.74
C ALA A 182 -18.19 -0.43 -5.77
N ARG A 183 -17.41 -1.36 -6.32
CA ARG A 183 -16.48 -2.16 -5.52
C ARG A 183 -15.28 -1.35 -5.07
N ALA A 184 -14.77 -0.46 -5.91
CA ALA A 184 -13.68 0.46 -5.53
C ALA A 184 -14.09 1.32 -4.32
N GLU A 185 -15.30 1.88 -4.31
CA GLU A 185 -15.81 2.67 -3.19
C GLU A 185 -16.01 1.81 -1.92
N LEU A 186 -16.51 0.58 -2.05
CA LEU A 186 -16.60 -0.35 -0.93
C LEU A 186 -15.22 -0.63 -0.31
N ILE A 187 -14.22 -0.97 -1.13
CA ILE A 187 -12.86 -1.26 -0.65
C ILE A 187 -12.22 -0.01 -0.04
N THR A 188 -12.47 1.16 -0.60
CA THR A 188 -12.00 2.43 -0.06
C THR A 188 -12.55 2.67 1.34
N ARG A 189 -13.87 2.50 1.55
CA ARG A 189 -14.49 2.62 2.89
C ARG A 189 -13.92 1.61 3.89
N LEU A 190 -13.82 0.33 3.50
CA LEU A 190 -13.23 -0.70 4.35
C LEU A 190 -11.78 -0.35 4.74
N THR A 191 -11.01 0.22 3.79
CA THR A 191 -9.65 0.68 4.05
C THR A 191 -9.62 1.80 5.10
N GLU A 192 -10.48 2.83 4.95
CA GLU A 192 -10.56 3.93 5.91
C GLU A 192 -10.96 3.45 7.31
N GLU A 193 -11.96 2.56 7.39
CA GLU A 193 -12.43 1.98 8.66
C GLU A 193 -11.30 1.21 9.36
N ILE A 194 -10.63 0.29 8.65
CA ILE A 194 -9.56 -0.54 9.21
C ILE A 194 -8.37 0.33 9.65
N VAL A 195 -7.93 1.28 8.81
CA VAL A 195 -6.81 2.18 9.13
C VAL A 195 -7.13 3.02 10.37
N ARG A 196 -8.33 3.57 10.46
CA ARG A 196 -8.79 4.39 11.59
C ARG A 196 -8.89 3.58 12.88
N GLU A 197 -9.54 2.40 12.85
CA GLU A 197 -9.74 1.56 14.03
C GLU A 197 -8.42 1.03 14.58
N MET A 198 -7.53 0.59 13.70
CA MET A 198 -6.23 0.03 14.10
C MET A 198 -5.13 1.10 14.26
N LYS A 199 -5.43 2.37 13.94
CA LYS A 199 -4.47 3.50 13.95
C LYS A 199 -3.21 3.18 13.15
N LEU A 200 -3.37 2.56 11.97
CA LEU A 200 -2.26 2.13 11.14
C LEU A 200 -1.57 3.33 10.49
N THR A 201 -0.24 3.32 10.49
CA THR A 201 0.52 4.25 9.64
C THR A 201 0.48 3.74 8.22
N THR A 202 -0.06 4.54 7.30
CA THR A 202 -0.41 4.07 5.95
C THR A 202 0.26 4.94 4.88
N LEU A 203 0.83 4.30 3.87
CA LEU A 203 1.27 4.93 2.63
C LEU A 203 0.47 4.34 1.48
N MET A 204 -0.32 5.16 0.80
CA MET A 204 -1.21 4.75 -0.27
C MET A 204 -0.83 5.42 -1.58
N VAL A 205 -0.48 4.65 -2.59
CA VAL A 205 -0.33 5.13 -3.96
C VAL A 205 -1.67 5.06 -4.66
N THR A 206 -2.06 6.13 -5.33
CA THR A 206 -3.26 6.20 -6.17
C THR A 206 -3.01 7.12 -7.37
N HIS A 207 -3.70 6.87 -8.47
CA HIS A 207 -3.76 7.78 -9.61
C HIS A 207 -5.04 8.64 -9.60
N ASN A 208 -5.98 8.37 -8.71
CA ASN A 208 -7.19 9.16 -8.54
C ASN A 208 -6.92 10.34 -7.58
N MET A 209 -6.95 11.56 -8.12
CA MET A 209 -6.66 12.79 -7.36
C MET A 209 -7.71 13.11 -6.32
N GLU A 210 -8.99 12.90 -6.62
CA GLU A 210 -10.07 13.11 -5.64
C GLU A 210 -9.90 12.18 -4.45
N GLN A 211 -9.62 10.91 -4.71
CA GLN A 211 -9.32 9.93 -3.66
C GLN A 211 -8.08 10.35 -2.85
N ALA A 212 -7.02 10.84 -3.52
CA ALA A 212 -5.80 11.29 -2.85
C ALA A 212 -6.05 12.50 -1.94
N ILE A 213 -6.90 13.43 -2.36
CA ILE A 213 -7.29 14.60 -1.56
C ILE A 213 -8.20 14.18 -0.39
N ARG A 214 -9.18 13.30 -0.64
CA ARG A 214 -10.16 12.87 0.36
C ARG A 214 -9.54 12.03 1.48
N LEU A 215 -8.64 11.09 1.12
CA LEU A 215 -8.12 10.11 2.06
C LEU A 215 -6.89 10.58 2.81
N GLY A 216 -6.83 10.22 4.09
CA GLY A 216 -5.67 10.46 4.93
C GLY A 216 -5.47 11.94 5.32
N ASN A 217 -4.38 12.17 6.04
CA ASN A 217 -4.06 13.49 6.62
C ASN A 217 -2.88 14.20 5.92
N ARG A 218 -2.25 13.58 4.91
CA ARG A 218 -1.12 14.18 4.19
C ARG A 218 -1.10 13.66 2.76
N LEU A 219 -0.68 14.50 1.82
CA LEU A 219 -0.55 14.15 0.42
C LEU A 219 0.87 14.52 -0.06
N ILE A 220 1.53 13.59 -0.74
CA ILE A 220 2.78 13.86 -1.44
C ILE A 220 2.62 13.63 -2.94
N MET A 221 3.30 14.48 -3.72
CA MET A 221 3.37 14.33 -5.17
C MET A 221 4.79 14.02 -5.59
N MET A 222 4.92 13.03 -6.45
CA MET A 222 6.21 12.61 -7.01
C MET A 222 6.28 12.90 -8.50
N ASP A 223 7.44 13.36 -8.94
CA ASP A 223 7.80 13.46 -10.36
C ASP A 223 9.28 13.17 -10.57
N LYS A 224 9.62 12.45 -11.64
CA LYS A 224 11.00 12.12 -12.04
C LYS A 224 11.89 11.66 -10.88
N GLY A 225 11.36 10.79 -10.02
CA GLY A 225 12.08 10.21 -8.90
C GLY A 225 12.24 11.13 -7.68
N ARG A 226 11.56 12.27 -7.62
CA ARG A 226 11.62 13.21 -6.50
C ARG A 226 10.25 13.43 -5.89
N ILE A 227 10.21 13.78 -4.62
CA ILE A 227 9.04 14.38 -3.99
C ILE A 227 9.08 15.86 -4.35
N ILE A 228 8.09 16.33 -5.12
CA ILE A 228 8.00 17.72 -5.59
C ILE A 228 7.01 18.55 -4.79
N LEU A 229 6.06 17.88 -4.10
CA LEU A 229 5.07 18.55 -3.26
C LEU A 229 4.78 17.68 -2.04
N ASP A 230 4.61 18.34 -0.89
CA ASP A 230 4.27 17.72 0.39
C ASP A 230 3.23 18.59 1.09
N VAL A 231 1.98 18.12 1.10
CA VAL A 231 0.82 18.85 1.59
C VAL A 231 0.43 18.33 2.96
N SER A 232 0.49 19.20 3.96
CA SER A 232 0.05 18.90 5.33
C SER A 232 -1.47 18.77 5.44
N GLU A 233 -1.93 18.20 6.56
CA GLU A 233 -3.36 18.04 6.85
C GLU A 233 -4.15 19.34 6.75
N GLU A 234 -3.59 20.44 7.28
CA GLU A 234 -4.24 21.73 7.29
C GLU A 234 -4.50 22.24 5.88
N ARG A 235 -3.47 22.19 5.03
CA ARG A 235 -3.57 22.64 3.63
C ARG A 235 -4.42 21.71 2.78
N LYS A 236 -4.44 20.42 3.09
CA LYS A 236 -5.17 19.40 2.34
C LYS A 236 -6.69 19.57 2.43
N LYS A 237 -7.22 20.13 3.54
CA LYS A 237 -8.65 20.34 3.77
C LYS A 237 -9.31 21.26 2.74
N ASP A 238 -8.56 22.24 2.25
CA ASP A 238 -9.05 23.25 1.30
C ASP A 238 -8.53 23.01 -0.13
N LEU A 239 -7.80 21.90 -0.36
CA LEU A 239 -7.16 21.61 -1.63
C LEU A 239 -8.19 21.05 -2.64
N THR A 240 -8.24 21.64 -3.84
CA THR A 240 -9.03 21.14 -4.96
C THR A 240 -8.15 20.41 -5.98
N VAL A 241 -8.76 19.57 -6.83
CA VAL A 241 -8.04 18.90 -7.93
C VAL A 241 -7.41 19.92 -8.88
N GLU A 242 -8.11 21.03 -9.19
CA GLU A 242 -7.62 22.09 -10.07
C GLU A 242 -6.36 22.77 -9.49
N GLN A 243 -6.38 23.05 -8.18
CA GLN A 243 -5.22 23.64 -7.51
C GLN A 243 -4.02 22.67 -7.52
N LEU A 244 -4.29 21.38 -7.26
CA LEU A 244 -3.26 20.35 -7.26
C LEU A 244 -2.62 20.18 -8.64
N LEU A 245 -3.42 20.22 -9.72
CA LEU A 245 -2.96 20.21 -11.11
C LEU A 245 -2.13 21.46 -11.43
N GLY A 246 -2.61 22.64 -11.04
CA GLY A 246 -1.89 23.89 -11.25
C GLY A 246 -0.52 23.92 -10.55
N GLU A 247 -0.43 23.37 -9.33
CA GLU A 247 0.85 23.25 -8.63
C GLU A 247 1.79 22.29 -9.34
N PHE A 248 1.27 21.17 -9.82
CA PHE A 248 2.08 20.24 -10.61
C PHE A 248 2.64 20.89 -11.87
N GLU A 249 1.81 21.56 -12.67
CA GLU A 249 2.23 22.26 -13.89
C GLU A 249 3.31 23.31 -13.60
N ASN A 250 3.15 24.09 -12.53
CA ASN A 250 4.10 25.11 -12.13
C ASN A 250 5.47 24.52 -11.72
N ILE A 251 5.49 23.38 -11.04
CA ILE A 251 6.73 22.77 -10.53
C ILE A 251 7.41 21.90 -11.58
N SER A 252 6.64 21.09 -12.32
CA SER A 252 7.19 20.12 -13.29
C SER A 252 7.49 20.72 -14.66
N GLY A 253 6.90 21.88 -14.98
CA GLY A 253 6.98 22.51 -16.31
C GLY A 253 6.28 21.71 -17.42
N SER A 254 5.50 20.69 -17.07
CA SER A 254 4.79 19.82 -18.00
C SER A 254 3.36 19.57 -17.51
N LYS A 255 2.40 19.49 -18.46
CA LYS A 255 1.04 19.08 -18.14
C LYS A 255 1.02 17.59 -17.71
N LEU A 256 0.21 17.26 -16.72
CA LEU A 256 -0.14 15.87 -16.44
C LEU A 256 -1.01 15.37 -17.61
N SER A 257 -0.37 14.77 -18.62
CA SER A 257 -1.00 14.39 -19.90
C SER A 257 -1.58 12.98 -19.91
N ASP A 258 -1.81 12.38 -18.75
CA ASP A 258 -2.38 11.02 -18.72
C ASP A 258 -3.89 11.10 -18.47
N ASP A 259 -4.67 10.78 -19.52
CA ASP A 259 -6.15 10.79 -19.51
C ASP A 259 -6.77 9.97 -18.36
N ARG A 260 -6.03 9.07 -17.75
CA ARG A 260 -6.43 8.28 -16.58
C ARG A 260 -6.34 9.05 -15.26
N VAL A 261 -5.62 10.15 -15.22
CA VAL A 261 -5.45 10.98 -14.01
C VAL A 261 -6.58 12.01 -13.89
N VAL A 262 -7.25 12.33 -15.00
CA VAL A 262 -8.27 13.38 -15.11
C VAL A 262 -9.71 12.84 -15.10
N LEU A 263 -9.92 11.56 -15.42
CA LEU A 263 -11.25 10.96 -15.62
C LEU A 263 -11.50 9.72 -14.74
N GLY A 264 -10.94 9.67 -13.54
CA GLY A 264 -11.19 8.61 -12.58
C GLY A 264 -12.54 8.75 -11.88
#